data_05ac6d13b3202a0511c5e3d55c0e5276
#
_entry.id   05ac6d13b3202a0511c5e3d55c0e5276
#
_cell.length_a   1.000
_cell.length_b   1.000
_cell.length_c   1.000
_cell.angle_alpha   90.00
_cell.angle_beta   90.00
_cell.angle_gamma   90.00
#
_symmetry.space_group_name_H-M   'P 1'
#
loop_
_entity.id
_entity.type
_entity.pdbx_description
1 polymer ?
#
loop_
_entity_poly.entity_id
_entity_poly.type
_entity_poly.pdbx_seq_one_letter_code
_entity_poly.pdbx_strand_id
1 'polypeptide(L)'
;DDYFLLKRTIFQTLTASKVYKDNLSEWLCYLDKKVGIVSAFTASERYPDEIDNYNKLLETARSHDTQLTIKFLTRLGIPENQVVLTTRHSSKGLEFDVVILPGMEKDSFPSYYDNTPRKLAEARRLCFVSVSRARKACILIRSKNLQNQYGRWFSKEPSPFWVALQEFQDSRSDY
;
A
#
# COMPACT_ATOMS: atom_id res chain seq x y z
N ASP A 1 -2.65 -14.12 30.10
CA ASP A 1 -1.27 -13.68 30.45
C ASP A 1 -0.28 -13.89 29.30
N ASP A 2 -0.39 -14.94 28.50
CA ASP A 2 0.53 -15.24 27.39
C ASP A 2 0.54 -14.13 26.32
N TYR A 3 -0.60 -13.52 26.05
CA TYR A 3 -0.71 -12.42 25.08
C TYR A 3 0.04 -11.16 25.51
N PHE A 4 0.02 -10.85 26.80
CA PHE A 4 0.76 -9.70 27.33
C PHE A 4 2.27 -9.96 27.32
N LEU A 5 2.67 -11.18 27.63
CA LEU A 5 4.07 -11.60 27.57
C LEU A 5 4.60 -11.55 26.13
N LEU A 6 3.81 -12.02 25.17
CA LEU A 6 4.15 -11.96 23.73
C LEU A 6 4.32 -10.52 23.26
N LYS A 7 3.38 -9.61 23.57
CA LYS A 7 3.50 -8.19 23.25
C LYS A 7 4.75 -7.54 23.82
N ARG A 8 5.04 -7.84 25.07
CA ARG A 8 6.24 -7.32 25.74
C ARG A 8 7.52 -7.80 25.07
N THR A 9 7.57 -9.08 24.73
CA THR A 9 8.71 -9.68 24.04
C THR A 9 8.92 -9.06 22.65
N ILE A 10 7.85 -8.91 21.88
CA ILE A 10 7.92 -8.24 20.57
C ILE A 10 8.42 -6.81 20.70
N PHE A 11 7.86 -6.03 21.63
CA PHE A 11 8.27 -4.65 21.83
C PHE A 11 9.74 -4.52 22.25
N GLN A 12 10.19 -5.37 23.18
CA GLN A 12 11.58 -5.39 23.62
C GLN A 12 12.52 -5.79 22.47
N THR A 13 12.14 -6.80 21.68
CA THR A 13 12.90 -7.26 20.54
C THR A 13 13.04 -6.17 19.48
N LEU A 14 11.93 -5.49 19.13
CA LEU A 14 11.95 -4.39 18.17
C LEU A 14 12.77 -3.20 18.67
N THR A 15 12.70 -2.89 19.97
CA THR A 15 13.49 -1.82 20.56
C THR A 15 14.99 -2.14 20.53
N ALA A 16 15.37 -3.35 20.90
CA ALA A 16 16.76 -3.81 20.87
C ALA A 16 17.29 -3.95 19.43
N SER A 17 16.42 -4.21 18.44
CA SER A 17 16.82 -4.37 17.04
C SER A 17 17.26 -3.07 16.36
N LYS A 18 17.06 -1.90 16.99
CA LYS A 18 17.44 -0.60 16.44
C LYS A 18 18.93 -0.48 16.11
N VAL A 19 19.79 -1.26 16.74
CA VAL A 19 21.22 -1.29 16.44
C VAL A 19 21.51 -1.82 15.03
N TYR A 20 20.61 -2.60 14.44
CA TYR A 20 20.72 -3.18 13.10
C TYR A 20 20.02 -2.35 12.01
N LYS A 21 19.57 -1.12 12.31
CA LYS A 21 18.77 -0.27 11.40
C LYS A 21 19.38 -0.06 10.02
N ASP A 22 20.70 -0.12 9.93
CA ASP A 22 21.46 0.14 8.72
C ASP A 22 21.87 -1.14 7.98
N ASN A 23 21.53 -2.32 8.49
CA ASN A 23 21.79 -3.62 7.87
C ASN A 23 20.55 -4.51 7.93
N LEU A 24 19.85 -4.62 6.80
CA LEU A 24 18.60 -5.38 6.72
C LEU A 24 18.80 -6.87 6.96
N SER A 25 19.87 -7.47 6.41
CA SER A 25 20.11 -8.91 6.55
C SER A 25 20.42 -9.29 8.00
N GLU A 26 21.22 -8.51 8.70
CA GLU A 26 21.50 -8.72 10.11
C GLU A 26 20.27 -8.52 10.98
N TRP A 27 19.45 -7.50 10.65
CA TRP A 27 18.19 -7.26 11.33
C TRP A 27 17.22 -8.44 11.20
N LEU A 28 17.05 -8.98 9.99
CA LEU A 28 16.21 -10.16 9.75
C LEU A 28 16.71 -11.39 10.51
N CYS A 29 18.02 -11.66 10.46
CA CYS A 29 18.62 -12.75 11.22
C CYS A 29 18.46 -12.59 12.75
N TYR A 30 18.60 -11.36 13.24
CA TYR A 30 18.37 -11.07 14.65
C TYR A 30 16.91 -11.33 15.06
N LEU A 31 15.96 -10.90 14.26
CA LEU A 31 14.54 -11.13 14.52
C LEU A 31 14.21 -12.62 14.50
N ASP A 32 14.69 -13.37 13.52
CA ASP A 32 14.47 -14.81 13.46
C ASP A 32 15.02 -15.51 14.70
N LYS A 33 16.24 -15.19 15.11
CA LYS A 33 16.85 -15.75 16.32
C LYS A 33 16.05 -15.45 17.61
N LYS A 34 15.35 -14.29 17.66
CA LYS A 34 14.63 -13.87 18.87
C LYS A 34 13.16 -14.30 18.89
N VAL A 35 12.53 -14.35 17.74
CA VAL A 35 11.08 -14.58 17.61
C VAL A 35 10.77 -15.93 16.93
N GLY A 36 11.75 -16.53 16.24
CA GLY A 36 11.57 -17.82 15.56
C GLY A 36 10.71 -17.70 14.30
N ILE A 37 10.95 -16.68 13.46
CA ILE A 37 10.17 -16.41 12.25
C ILE A 37 10.15 -17.61 11.31
N VAL A 38 11.31 -18.19 11.02
CA VAL A 38 11.45 -19.35 10.14
C VAL A 38 10.64 -20.54 10.69
N SER A 39 10.77 -20.82 11.99
CA SER A 39 10.03 -21.91 12.63
C SER A 39 8.51 -21.68 12.57
N ALA A 40 8.06 -20.44 12.78
CA ALA A 40 6.65 -20.10 12.75
C ALA A 40 6.06 -20.23 11.33
N PHE A 41 6.77 -19.78 10.30
CA PHE A 41 6.32 -19.90 8.91
C PHE A 41 6.35 -21.36 8.42
N THR A 42 7.38 -22.13 8.77
CA THR A 42 7.49 -23.56 8.42
C THR A 42 6.36 -24.39 9.05
N ALA A 43 5.93 -24.03 10.25
CA ALA A 43 4.83 -24.69 10.95
C ALA A 43 3.43 -24.19 10.53
N SER A 44 3.34 -23.17 9.67
CA SER A 44 2.08 -22.53 9.32
C SER A 44 1.36 -23.25 8.17
N GLU A 45 0.30 -23.98 8.48
CA GLU A 45 -0.60 -24.53 7.46
C GLU A 45 -1.44 -23.44 6.77
N ARG A 46 -1.68 -22.32 7.44
CA ARG A 46 -2.50 -21.22 6.93
C ARG A 46 -1.79 -20.36 5.88
N TYR A 47 -0.48 -20.30 5.93
CA TYR A 47 0.34 -19.44 5.06
C TYR A 47 1.57 -20.23 4.57
N PRO A 48 1.38 -21.22 3.68
CA PRO A 48 2.46 -22.13 3.26
C PRO A 48 3.57 -21.43 2.45
N ASP A 49 3.23 -20.32 1.76
CA ASP A 49 4.17 -19.60 0.88
C ASP A 49 5.02 -18.56 1.63
N GLU A 50 4.74 -18.29 2.91
CA GLU A 50 5.43 -17.22 3.64
C GLU A 50 6.90 -17.55 3.93
N ILE A 51 7.24 -18.81 4.07
CA ILE A 51 8.64 -19.20 4.22
C ILE A 51 9.47 -18.89 2.96
N ASP A 52 8.90 -19.13 1.79
CA ASP A 52 9.56 -18.82 0.51
C ASP A 52 9.69 -17.31 0.30
N ASN A 53 8.67 -16.55 0.67
CA ASN A 53 8.72 -15.08 0.64
C ASN A 53 9.78 -14.52 1.58
N TYR A 54 9.89 -15.07 2.80
CA TYR A 54 10.91 -14.68 3.76
C TYR A 54 12.32 -15.02 3.25
N ASN A 55 12.51 -16.21 2.69
CA ASN A 55 13.79 -16.63 2.13
C ASN A 55 14.23 -15.75 0.96
N LYS A 56 13.31 -15.40 0.05
CA LYS A 56 13.56 -14.45 -1.05
C LYS A 56 13.95 -13.06 -0.54
N LEU A 57 13.27 -12.58 0.51
CA LEU A 57 13.61 -11.30 1.13
C LEU A 57 15.01 -11.34 1.74
N LEU A 58 15.35 -12.42 2.46
CA LEU A 58 16.67 -12.58 3.08
C LEU A 58 17.79 -12.71 2.04
N GLU A 59 17.54 -13.44 0.95
CA GLU A 59 18.45 -13.55 -0.18
C GLU A 59 18.67 -12.20 -0.87
N THR A 60 17.59 -11.47 -1.12
CA THR A 60 17.65 -10.11 -1.67
C THR A 60 18.45 -9.18 -0.75
N ALA A 61 18.25 -9.25 0.55
CA ALA A 61 18.98 -8.45 1.52
C ALA A 61 20.51 -8.77 1.56
N ARG A 62 20.89 -10.01 1.25
CA ARG A 62 22.27 -10.47 1.21
C ARG A 62 22.99 -10.23 -0.12
N SER A 63 22.23 -10.22 -1.23
CA SER A 63 22.81 -10.11 -2.58
C SER A 63 23.23 -8.70 -2.98
N HIS A 64 22.84 -7.68 -2.23
CA HIS A 64 23.22 -6.30 -2.49
C HIS A 64 24.48 -5.95 -1.70
N ASP A 65 25.55 -5.54 -2.41
CA ASP A 65 26.79 -5.02 -1.81
C ASP A 65 26.58 -3.72 -1.03
N THR A 66 25.51 -3.02 -1.30
CA THR A 66 25.06 -1.85 -0.54
C THR A 66 24.22 -2.31 0.63
N GLN A 67 24.57 -1.88 1.82
CA GLN A 67 23.80 -2.13 3.03
C GLN A 67 22.35 -1.66 2.86
N LEU A 68 21.46 -2.62 2.61
CA LEU A 68 20.03 -2.36 2.60
C LEU A 68 19.59 -2.02 4.02
N THR A 69 19.03 -0.86 4.21
CA THR A 69 18.53 -0.39 5.51
C THR A 69 17.09 -0.83 5.74
N ILE A 70 16.64 -0.80 7.00
CA ILE A 70 15.22 -1.01 7.33
C ILE A 70 14.32 -0.01 6.59
N LYS A 71 14.83 1.19 6.30
CA LYS A 71 14.14 2.18 5.46
C LYS A 71 13.84 1.66 4.05
N PHE A 72 14.66 0.75 3.54
CA PHE A 72 14.40 0.10 2.25
C PHE A 72 13.13 -0.74 2.28
N LEU A 73 12.82 -1.43 3.40
CA LEU A 73 11.58 -2.19 3.54
C LEU A 73 10.32 -1.31 3.41
N THR A 74 10.40 -0.07 3.85
CA THR A 74 9.29 0.89 3.70
C THR A 74 9.17 1.43 2.28
N ARG A 75 10.16 1.19 1.43
CA ARG A 75 10.25 1.64 0.03
C ARG A 75 10.37 0.47 -0.95
N LEU A 76 10.21 -0.76 -0.49
CA LEU A 76 10.28 -1.95 -1.36
C LEU A 76 9.31 -1.81 -2.53
N GLY A 77 9.87 -1.77 -3.74
CA GLY A 77 9.13 -1.63 -4.97
C GLY A 77 8.88 -0.19 -5.44
N ILE A 78 9.44 0.84 -4.77
CA ILE A 78 9.39 2.22 -5.28
C ILE A 78 10.79 2.60 -5.78
N PRO A 79 11.08 2.46 -7.09
CA PRO A 79 12.33 2.91 -7.68
C PRO A 79 12.44 4.44 -7.58
N GLU A 80 13.63 4.95 -7.29
CA GLU A 80 13.90 6.38 -7.37
C GLU A 80 13.81 6.84 -8.84
N ASN A 81 13.21 8.01 -9.06
CA ASN A 81 13.04 8.63 -10.39
C ASN A 81 12.22 7.81 -11.41
N GLN A 82 11.31 6.98 -10.95
CA GLN A 82 10.40 6.21 -11.81
C GLN A 82 8.94 6.44 -11.42
N VAL A 83 8.06 6.24 -12.40
CA VAL A 83 6.62 6.20 -12.15
C VAL A 83 6.24 4.79 -11.70
N VAL A 84 5.62 4.68 -10.53
CA VAL A 84 5.11 3.42 -10.00
C VAL A 84 3.66 3.24 -10.41
N LEU A 85 3.37 2.17 -11.14
CA LEU A 85 2.01 1.75 -11.44
C LEU A 85 1.58 0.70 -10.41
N THR A 86 0.54 1.00 -9.64
CA THR A 86 0.05 0.11 -8.60
C THR A 86 -1.46 0.14 -8.50
N THR A 87 -2.05 -0.85 -7.84
CA THR A 87 -3.49 -0.81 -7.53
C THR A 87 -3.73 0.04 -6.28
N ARG A 88 -4.98 0.54 -6.12
CA ARG A 88 -5.39 1.27 -4.92
C ARG A 88 -5.21 0.43 -3.64
N HIS A 89 -5.45 -0.87 -3.70
CA HIS A 89 -5.26 -1.78 -2.56
C HIS A 89 -3.77 -1.97 -2.22
N SER A 90 -2.94 -2.19 -3.22
CA SER A 90 -1.50 -2.41 -3.04
C SER A 90 -0.75 -1.14 -2.62
N SER A 91 -1.35 0.04 -2.77
CA SER A 91 -0.76 1.31 -2.31
C SER A 91 -0.86 1.51 -0.80
N LYS A 92 -1.56 0.64 -0.08
CA LYS A 92 -1.70 0.74 1.38
C LYS A 92 -0.32 0.63 2.06
N GLY A 93 0.00 1.62 2.90
CA GLY A 93 1.29 1.69 3.59
C GLY A 93 2.42 2.36 2.79
N LEU A 94 2.21 2.61 1.49
CA LEU A 94 3.16 3.36 0.66
C LEU A 94 2.83 4.86 0.70
N GLU A 95 3.82 5.68 0.37
CA GLU A 95 3.66 7.14 0.21
C GLU A 95 4.45 7.62 -1.01
N PHE A 96 3.88 8.58 -1.73
CA PHE A 96 4.45 9.14 -2.95
C PHE A 96 4.40 10.66 -2.88
N ASP A 97 5.34 11.35 -3.51
CA ASP A 97 5.28 12.81 -3.60
C ASP A 97 4.05 13.27 -4.37
N VAL A 98 3.78 12.61 -5.48
CA VAL A 98 2.61 12.88 -6.33
C VAL A 98 1.87 11.57 -6.58
N VAL A 99 0.55 11.59 -6.42
CA VAL A 99 -0.33 10.48 -6.75
C VAL A 99 -1.25 10.90 -7.88
N ILE A 100 -1.35 10.06 -8.92
CA ILE A 100 -2.27 10.25 -10.03
C ILE A 100 -3.34 9.17 -9.94
N LEU A 101 -4.59 9.55 -9.82
CA LEU A 101 -5.75 8.66 -9.73
C LEU A 101 -6.61 8.77 -10.99
N PRO A 102 -6.37 7.91 -11.99
CA PRO A 102 -7.24 7.83 -13.17
C PRO A 102 -8.53 7.07 -12.86
N GLY A 103 -9.51 7.17 -13.77
CA GLY A 103 -10.76 6.43 -13.68
C GLY A 103 -11.73 6.98 -12.65
N MET A 104 -11.73 8.33 -12.45
CA MET A 104 -12.63 9.01 -11.52
C MET A 104 -13.98 9.38 -12.18
N GLU A 105 -14.46 8.55 -13.07
CA GLU A 105 -15.81 8.63 -13.64
C GLU A 105 -16.74 7.60 -13.00
N LYS A 106 -18.04 7.89 -13.10
CA LYS A 106 -19.12 7.01 -12.64
C LYS A 106 -19.01 5.62 -13.27
N ASP A 107 -19.26 4.59 -12.50
CA ASP A 107 -19.18 3.17 -12.84
C ASP A 107 -17.75 2.64 -13.07
N SER A 108 -16.74 3.51 -13.03
CA SER A 108 -15.33 3.09 -12.99
C SER A 108 -14.81 3.08 -11.56
N PHE A 109 -15.10 4.14 -10.79
CA PHE A 109 -14.79 4.17 -9.37
C PHE A 109 -15.77 5.11 -8.61
N PRO A 110 -16.66 4.59 -7.75
CA PRO A 110 -16.87 3.15 -7.48
C PRO A 110 -17.27 2.39 -8.73
N SER A 111 -16.95 1.09 -8.77
CA SER A 111 -17.32 0.21 -9.86
C SER A 111 -18.84 0.08 -9.97
N TYR A 112 -19.35 -0.14 -11.18
CA TYR A 112 -20.76 -0.49 -11.40
C TYR A 112 -21.25 -1.64 -10.50
N TYR A 113 -20.37 -2.57 -10.15
CA TYR A 113 -20.66 -3.70 -9.26
C TYR A 113 -20.63 -3.36 -7.76
N ASP A 114 -20.24 -2.13 -7.39
CA ASP A 114 -20.19 -1.66 -6.01
C ASP A 114 -21.55 -1.02 -5.61
N ASN A 115 -22.64 -1.76 -5.82
CA ASN A 115 -24.02 -1.30 -5.70
C ASN A 115 -24.65 -1.58 -4.33
N THR A 116 -23.94 -2.17 -3.38
CA THR A 116 -24.44 -2.37 -2.02
C THR A 116 -23.82 -1.33 -1.05
N PRO A 117 -24.55 -0.97 0.04
CA PRO A 117 -24.02 -0.02 1.03
C PRO A 117 -22.64 -0.41 1.59
N ARG A 118 -22.40 -1.72 1.78
CA ARG A 118 -21.13 -2.26 2.25
C ARG A 118 -20.00 -2.02 1.24
N LYS A 119 -20.24 -2.34 -0.03
CA LYS A 119 -19.26 -2.16 -1.12
C LYS A 119 -18.97 -0.69 -1.38
N LEU A 120 -20.00 0.17 -1.33
CA LEU A 120 -19.81 1.61 -1.45
C LEU A 120 -18.97 2.18 -0.30
N ALA A 121 -19.21 1.71 0.93
CA ALA A 121 -18.39 2.10 2.08
C ALA A 121 -16.94 1.63 1.96
N GLU A 122 -16.70 0.46 1.39
CA GLU A 122 -15.37 -0.05 1.08
C GLU A 122 -14.67 0.78 -0.01
N ALA A 123 -15.37 1.07 -1.11
CA ALA A 123 -14.86 1.93 -2.18
C ALA A 123 -14.51 3.34 -1.65
N ARG A 124 -15.32 3.90 -0.73
CA ARG A 124 -15.03 5.19 -0.07
C ARG A 124 -13.74 5.13 0.76
N ARG A 125 -13.55 4.08 1.56
CA ARG A 125 -12.30 3.88 2.32
C ARG A 125 -11.10 3.75 1.38
N LEU A 126 -11.26 3.03 0.28
CA LEU A 126 -10.21 2.85 -0.72
C LEU A 126 -9.88 4.17 -1.43
N CYS A 127 -10.86 5.01 -1.71
CA CYS A 127 -10.64 6.36 -2.21
C CYS A 127 -9.81 7.19 -1.22
N PHE A 128 -10.20 7.19 0.05
CA PHE A 128 -9.47 7.87 1.11
C PHE A 128 -8.01 7.38 1.22
N VAL A 129 -7.81 6.04 1.23
CA VAL A 129 -6.46 5.45 1.24
C VAL A 129 -5.66 5.96 0.05
N SER A 130 -6.23 5.97 -1.15
CA SER A 130 -5.52 6.38 -2.36
C SER A 130 -5.11 7.86 -2.33
N VAL A 131 -6.01 8.76 -1.95
CA VAL A 131 -5.73 10.20 -1.85
C VAL A 131 -4.68 10.48 -0.76
N SER A 132 -4.79 9.80 0.38
CA SER A 132 -3.87 9.97 1.52
C SER A 132 -2.46 9.42 1.27
N ARG A 133 -2.20 8.77 0.13
CA ARG A 133 -0.84 8.35 -0.27
C ARG A 133 0.00 9.50 -0.80
N ALA A 134 -0.61 10.63 -1.17
CA ALA A 134 0.08 11.78 -1.70
C ALA A 134 0.66 12.65 -0.57
N ARG A 135 1.96 12.92 -0.63
CA ARG A 135 2.65 13.83 0.30
C ARG A 135 2.57 15.28 -0.12
N LYS A 136 2.59 15.54 -1.44
CA LYS A 136 2.64 16.90 -2.01
C LYS A 136 1.42 17.22 -2.86
N ALA A 137 1.03 16.31 -3.77
CA ALA A 137 -0.07 16.54 -4.69
C ALA A 137 -0.81 15.25 -5.04
N CYS A 138 -2.14 15.35 -5.15
CA CYS A 138 -2.98 14.29 -5.70
C CYS A 138 -3.70 14.83 -6.94
N ILE A 139 -3.49 14.18 -8.07
CA ILE A 139 -4.08 14.55 -9.37
C ILE A 139 -5.19 13.55 -9.68
N LEU A 140 -6.41 14.02 -9.75
CA LEU A 140 -7.56 13.24 -10.14
C LEU A 140 -7.78 13.37 -11.64
N ILE A 141 -7.97 12.25 -12.33
CA ILE A 141 -8.22 12.23 -13.77
C ILE A 141 -9.52 11.46 -14.04
N ARG A 142 -10.40 12.06 -14.84
CA ARG A 142 -11.60 11.40 -15.36
C ARG A 142 -11.73 11.58 -16.86
N SER A 143 -12.30 10.61 -17.53
CA SER A 143 -12.69 10.68 -18.93
C SER A 143 -14.12 11.22 -19.04
N LYS A 144 -14.35 12.21 -19.89
CA LYS A 144 -15.71 12.68 -20.22
C LYS A 144 -16.42 11.70 -21.15
N ASN A 145 -15.65 11.09 -22.07
CA ASN A 145 -16.14 10.12 -23.02
C ASN A 145 -15.25 8.89 -22.99
N LEU A 146 -15.82 7.71 -23.06
CA LEU A 146 -15.14 6.44 -23.17
C LEU A 146 -15.62 5.68 -24.39
N GLN A 147 -14.72 4.93 -25.02
CA GLN A 147 -15.02 4.03 -26.11
C GLN A 147 -15.13 2.59 -25.58
N ASN A 148 -16.20 1.90 -25.91
CA ASN A 148 -16.30 0.47 -25.57
C ASN A 148 -15.48 -0.40 -26.55
N GLN A 149 -15.39 -1.70 -26.27
CA GLN A 149 -14.66 -2.69 -27.09
C GLN A 149 -15.16 -2.80 -28.55
N TYR A 150 -16.37 -2.27 -28.83
CA TYR A 150 -16.97 -2.25 -30.17
C TYR A 150 -16.79 -0.92 -30.90
N GLY A 151 -15.95 -0.01 -30.35
CA GLY A 151 -15.68 1.28 -30.97
C GLY A 151 -16.75 2.36 -30.72
N ARG A 152 -17.82 2.08 -29.97
CA ARG A 152 -18.89 3.04 -29.70
C ARG A 152 -18.51 3.98 -28.54
N TRP A 153 -18.61 5.29 -28.78
CA TRP A 153 -18.40 6.32 -27.76
C TRP A 153 -19.65 6.55 -26.93
N PHE A 154 -19.45 6.79 -25.65
CA PHE A 154 -20.49 7.19 -24.71
C PHE A 154 -19.95 8.16 -23.66
N SER A 155 -20.81 9.10 -23.25
CA SER A 155 -20.50 10.09 -22.22
C SER A 155 -20.47 9.45 -20.83
N LYS A 156 -19.55 9.91 -19.98
CA LYS A 156 -19.43 9.50 -18.58
C LYS A 156 -19.60 10.69 -17.64
N GLU A 157 -20.43 10.50 -16.63
CA GLU A 157 -20.54 11.43 -15.52
C GLU A 157 -19.33 11.31 -14.56
N PRO A 158 -19.04 12.36 -13.77
CA PRO A 158 -18.03 12.23 -12.73
C PRO A 158 -18.43 11.20 -11.66
N SER A 159 -17.45 10.58 -11.07
CA SER A 159 -17.62 9.76 -9.88
C SER A 159 -18.21 10.58 -8.72
N PRO A 160 -19.05 10.01 -7.84
CA PRO A 160 -19.49 10.69 -6.62
C PRO A 160 -18.31 11.09 -5.71
N PHE A 161 -17.20 10.36 -5.77
CA PHE A 161 -15.98 10.72 -5.03
C PHE A 161 -15.25 11.92 -5.65
N TRP A 162 -15.28 12.03 -6.99
CA TRP A 162 -14.79 13.23 -7.68
C TRP A 162 -15.57 14.46 -7.24
N VAL A 163 -16.89 14.39 -7.28
CA VAL A 163 -17.76 15.52 -6.90
C VAL A 163 -17.51 15.93 -5.45
N ALA A 164 -17.50 14.99 -4.53
CA ALA A 164 -17.26 15.27 -3.11
C ALA A 164 -15.88 15.91 -2.83
N LEU A 165 -14.83 15.47 -3.54
CA LEU A 165 -13.49 16.05 -3.40
C LEU A 165 -13.41 17.45 -4.02
N GLN A 166 -14.10 17.70 -5.12
CA GLN A 166 -14.17 19.01 -5.76
C GLN A 166 -14.92 20.01 -4.87
N GLU A 167 -16.09 19.64 -4.37
CA GLU A 167 -16.87 20.49 -3.43
C GLU A 167 -16.05 20.85 -2.19
N PHE A 168 -15.27 19.89 -1.65
CA PHE A 168 -14.39 20.14 -0.53
C PHE A 168 -13.28 21.13 -0.88
N GLN A 169 -12.71 21.04 -2.07
CA GLN A 169 -11.66 21.95 -2.54
C GLN A 169 -12.22 23.35 -2.73
N ASP A 170 -13.38 23.48 -3.38
CA ASP A 170 -14.04 24.75 -3.66
C ASP A 170 -14.40 25.48 -2.35
N SER A 171 -14.87 24.74 -1.33
CA SER A 171 -15.19 25.31 -0.02
C SER A 171 -13.98 25.88 0.75
N ARG A 172 -12.75 25.52 0.34
CA ARG A 172 -11.50 26.02 0.93
C ARG A 172 -10.86 27.17 0.14
N SER A 173 -11.27 27.37 -1.09
CA SER A 173 -10.73 28.45 -1.95
C SER A 173 -11.34 29.81 -1.62
N ASP A 174 -12.38 29.85 -0.79
CA ASP A 174 -13.07 31.07 -0.33
C ASP A 174 -12.49 31.64 0.98
N TYR A 175 -11.34 31.13 1.42
CA TYR A 175 -10.55 31.62 2.56
C TYR A 175 -9.13 31.96 2.11
#